data_808209fc8157fdba93c52587360e5831
#
_entry.id   808209fc8157fdba93c52587360e5831
#
_cell.length_a   1.000
_cell.length_b   1.000
_cell.length_c   1.000
_cell.angle_alpha   90.00
_cell.angle_beta   90.00
_cell.angle_gamma   90.00
#
_symmetry.space_group_name_H-M   'P 1'
#
loop_
_entity.id
_entity.type
_entity.pdbx_description
1 polymer ?
#
loop_
_entity_poly.entity_id
_entity_poly.type
_entity_poly.pdbx_seq_one_letter_code
_entity_poly.pdbx_strand_id
1 'polypeptide(L)'
;MPQNTWMKPTMSLIVSLVLLMGLAAMPAEAQVQRVIFASAGFDETNRFWVITRPNQLQNDPYLETLLDLDPKTGAFIPRLAEKWEANPDMTEWTLFLRKGVPFHFGYGEFTARDVVHSHSLMLREEAVATFVGMWRNVEEIKVINDYQVVFRMKGPATTLPYALSRSGDLRMVSKAQWDKEGLEGFEKRPAGTGSYQYVSRQLGQSILFERVENHWSGIRPAFKELEMRIAPEESTRLAMLLNGEAHIVDLARELQGDAEKRGMQILAASLAAEWVSIYFGGQYHIPGDPKFKADVPWNDRRVRQAMNMAINRQEVQAHLFRNKGEPMYVSGLTPFLEGYNPAWAQRFDQLYGYNPTRAKELLKEAGYPPGTLPVKIWSFTQLAKPEIAPLAEAVATYWQAVGINAAIENIDVVLLASRNRAKDTACCLWPNMISLRPTEEMIRIAHTNSALAHLFESAFLEQKYAELTKTLDPQARERLAREITDYLFDEFTSIPLLTVFHEVAVNPKVVAGWTWPGQGAGRTTHFHLIKAVQ
;
A
#
# COMPACT_ATOMS: atom_id res chain seq x y z
N MET A 1 25.40 -18.63 -104.57
CA MET A 1 26.11 -19.71 -103.93
C MET A 1 26.79 -19.20 -102.72
N PRO A 2 26.83 -19.90 -101.59
CA PRO A 2 25.68 -20.28 -100.79
C PRO A 2 25.59 -19.52 -99.42
N GLN A 3 24.46 -19.67 -98.90
CA GLN A 3 23.99 -19.27 -97.52
C GLN A 3 24.86 -19.84 -96.39
N ASN A 4 24.92 -19.13 -95.29
CA ASN A 4 25.06 -19.72 -93.97
C ASN A 4 24.27 -18.95 -92.93
N THR A 5 23.29 -19.61 -92.38
CA THR A 5 22.43 -19.30 -91.24
C THR A 5 23.23 -19.52 -89.98
N TRP A 6 23.16 -18.58 -89.03
CA TRP A 6 23.50 -18.79 -87.60
C TRP A 6 22.37 -18.37 -86.71
N MET A 7 21.90 -19.32 -85.89
CA MET A 7 20.91 -19.26 -84.89
C MET A 7 21.34 -18.39 -83.70
N LYS A 8 20.43 -17.59 -83.18
CA LYS A 8 20.56 -16.92 -81.93
C LYS A 8 20.20 -17.88 -80.79
N PRO A 9 20.93 -17.96 -79.65
CA PRO A 9 20.44 -18.58 -78.44
C PRO A 9 19.75 -17.57 -77.53
N THR A 10 18.68 -18.03 -76.97
CA THR A 10 17.71 -17.45 -76.05
C THR A 10 18.35 -16.89 -74.81
N MET A 11 18.10 -15.56 -74.58
CA MET A 11 18.33 -14.84 -73.37
C MET A 11 17.00 -14.85 -72.57
N SER A 12 16.76 -15.91 -71.79
CA SER A 12 15.50 -16.05 -71.03
C SER A 12 15.64 -16.89 -69.76
N LEU A 13 16.71 -16.70 -68.94
CA LEU A 13 16.82 -17.42 -67.67
C LEU A 13 17.63 -16.68 -66.56
N ILE A 14 17.75 -15.36 -66.58
CA ILE A 14 18.53 -14.62 -65.57
C ILE A 14 17.65 -13.55 -64.83
N VAL A 15 16.38 -13.38 -65.15
CA VAL A 15 15.51 -12.38 -64.49
C VAL A 15 14.72 -12.96 -63.31
N SER A 16 14.69 -14.28 -63.11
CA SER A 16 13.90 -14.90 -62.02
C SER A 16 14.67 -15.20 -60.71
N LEU A 17 15.94 -14.84 -60.58
CA LEU A 17 16.74 -15.15 -59.36
C LEU A 17 17.14 -13.94 -58.54
N VAL A 18 16.72 -12.73 -58.91
CA VAL A 18 17.04 -11.49 -58.17
C VAL A 18 15.85 -10.96 -57.32
N LEU A 19 14.65 -11.54 -57.46
CA LEU A 19 13.47 -11.12 -56.68
C LEU A 19 13.19 -11.94 -55.43
N LEU A 20 14.08 -12.81 -54.98
CA LEU A 20 13.91 -13.65 -53.75
C LEU A 20 14.91 -13.34 -52.63
N MET A 21 15.68 -12.27 -52.71
CA MET A 21 16.61 -11.85 -51.66
C MET A 21 16.26 -10.48 -51.03
N GLY A 22 15.01 -10.09 -51.07
CA GLY A 22 14.54 -8.80 -50.53
C GLY A 22 13.61 -8.88 -49.32
N LEU A 23 13.45 -10.05 -48.67
CA LEU A 23 12.93 -10.12 -47.30
C LEU A 23 14.11 -9.92 -46.36
N ALA A 24 14.62 -8.69 -46.30
CA ALA A 24 15.42 -8.26 -45.17
C ALA A 24 14.60 -8.53 -43.92
N ALA A 25 15.06 -9.48 -43.11
CA ALA A 25 14.56 -9.64 -41.77
C ALA A 25 14.59 -8.23 -41.14
N MET A 26 13.40 -7.66 -40.82
CA MET A 26 13.33 -6.50 -39.96
C MET A 26 14.18 -6.85 -38.74
N PRO A 27 15.10 -6.00 -38.31
CA PRO A 27 15.83 -6.26 -37.08
C PRO A 27 14.76 -6.46 -36.00
N ALA A 28 14.75 -7.63 -35.37
CA ALA A 28 13.96 -7.86 -34.19
C ALA A 28 14.29 -6.70 -33.27
N GLU A 29 13.31 -5.85 -32.95
CA GLU A 29 13.51 -4.72 -32.05
C GLU A 29 14.16 -5.29 -30.80
N ALA A 30 15.37 -4.86 -30.46
CA ALA A 30 16.15 -5.48 -29.40
C ALA A 30 15.33 -5.34 -28.12
N GLN A 31 14.86 -6.44 -27.58
CA GLN A 31 14.03 -6.47 -26.36
C GLN A 31 14.71 -5.63 -25.28
N VAL A 32 13.98 -4.68 -24.71
CA VAL A 32 14.49 -3.79 -23.67
C VAL A 32 14.98 -4.65 -22.49
N GLN A 33 16.28 -4.58 -22.21
CA GLN A 33 16.90 -5.40 -21.16
C GLN A 33 16.66 -4.83 -19.77
N ARG A 34 16.53 -3.50 -19.66
CA ARG A 34 16.34 -2.78 -18.40
C ARG A 34 14.97 -2.13 -18.34
N VAL A 35 14.18 -2.45 -17.29
CA VAL A 35 12.98 -1.69 -16.95
C VAL A 35 13.33 -0.60 -15.93
N ILE A 36 12.83 0.61 -16.15
CA ILE A 36 13.08 1.77 -15.28
C ILE A 36 11.76 2.18 -14.63
N PHE A 37 11.72 2.10 -13.29
CA PHE A 37 10.63 2.56 -12.45
C PHE A 37 11.04 3.88 -11.79
N ALA A 38 10.36 4.99 -12.09
CA ALA A 38 10.62 6.27 -11.46
C ALA A 38 9.55 6.61 -10.42
N SER A 39 9.99 7.02 -9.24
CA SER A 39 9.15 7.42 -8.11
C SER A 39 9.66 8.70 -7.48
N ALA A 40 8.86 9.29 -6.60
CA ALA A 40 9.18 10.56 -5.96
C ALA A 40 10.41 10.48 -5.03
N GLY A 41 10.69 9.30 -4.46
CA GLY A 41 11.86 9.11 -3.59
C GLY A 41 11.97 7.70 -3.05
N PHE A 42 13.16 7.39 -2.58
CA PHE A 42 13.52 6.17 -1.84
C PHE A 42 14.41 6.57 -0.67
N ASP A 43 14.47 5.71 0.38
CA ASP A 43 15.42 5.92 1.47
C ASP A 43 16.86 5.64 1.00
N GLU A 44 17.81 6.37 1.54
CA GLU A 44 19.23 6.27 1.17
C GLU A 44 19.98 5.13 1.88
N THR A 45 19.27 4.16 2.41
CA THR A 45 19.80 3.02 3.17
C THR A 45 19.17 1.71 2.70
N ASN A 46 19.86 0.60 2.96
CA ASN A 46 19.31 -0.76 2.79
C ASN A 46 18.75 -1.35 4.11
N ARG A 47 18.84 -0.61 5.23
CA ARG A 47 18.37 -1.03 6.56
C ARG A 47 16.85 -1.04 6.63
N PHE A 48 16.21 -2.15 6.27
CA PHE A 48 14.75 -2.28 6.23
C PHE A 48 14.06 -1.92 7.57
N TRP A 49 14.75 -2.03 8.70
CA TRP A 49 14.21 -1.70 10.02
C TRP A 49 14.11 -0.19 10.31
N VAL A 50 14.78 0.67 9.52
CA VAL A 50 14.65 2.14 9.61
C VAL A 50 13.90 2.75 8.43
N ILE A 51 13.53 1.95 7.43
CA ILE A 51 12.78 2.40 6.25
C ILE A 51 11.31 2.52 6.59
N THR A 52 10.70 3.66 6.26
CA THR A 52 9.27 3.88 6.44
C THR A 52 8.45 3.08 5.42
N ARG A 53 7.20 2.77 5.77
CA ARG A 53 6.33 1.89 4.97
C ARG A 53 6.23 2.26 3.48
N PRO A 54 6.07 3.52 3.06
CA PRO A 54 5.97 3.86 1.64
C PRO A 54 7.22 3.48 0.84
N ASN A 55 8.39 3.52 1.46
CA ASN A 55 9.67 3.28 0.80
C ASN A 55 10.14 1.82 0.89
N GLN A 56 9.42 0.95 1.61
CA GLN A 56 9.72 -0.49 1.68
C GLN A 56 9.72 -1.17 0.29
N LEU A 57 9.10 -0.57 -0.71
CA LEU A 57 9.11 -1.07 -2.10
C LEU A 57 10.53 -1.26 -2.65
N GLN A 58 11.51 -0.45 -2.19
CA GLN A 58 12.90 -0.57 -2.64
C GLN A 58 13.58 -1.88 -2.21
N ASN A 59 13.05 -2.53 -1.16
CA ASN A 59 13.57 -3.82 -0.66
C ASN A 59 12.95 -5.01 -1.38
N ASP A 60 11.79 -4.83 -2.00
CA ASP A 60 10.97 -5.90 -2.57
C ASP A 60 11.66 -6.74 -3.66
N PRO A 61 12.52 -6.18 -4.53
CA PRO A 61 13.19 -6.96 -5.56
C PRO A 61 14.17 -8.00 -5.01
N TYR A 62 14.85 -7.72 -3.89
CA TYR A 62 15.98 -8.51 -3.42
C TYR A 62 15.81 -9.13 -2.02
N LEU A 63 14.94 -8.59 -1.16
CA LEU A 63 14.63 -9.16 0.15
C LEU A 63 13.24 -9.82 0.14
N GLU A 64 13.18 -11.03 0.62
CA GLU A 64 11.93 -11.77 0.74
C GLU A 64 11.44 -11.81 2.19
N THR A 65 10.20 -12.23 2.35
CA THR A 65 9.49 -12.41 3.61
C THR A 65 9.21 -13.89 3.85
N LEU A 66 8.77 -14.24 5.05
CA LEU A 66 8.42 -15.63 5.36
C LEU A 66 7.14 -16.05 4.62
N LEU A 67 6.15 -15.18 4.55
CA LEU A 67 4.93 -15.35 3.77
C LEU A 67 4.87 -14.32 2.63
N ASP A 68 4.11 -14.59 1.60
CA ASP A 68 3.83 -13.62 0.54
C ASP A 68 2.33 -13.34 0.47
N LEU A 69 1.94 -12.46 -0.44
CA LEU A 69 0.56 -12.20 -0.80
C LEU A 69 0.31 -12.71 -2.22
N ASP A 70 -0.78 -13.42 -2.41
CA ASP A 70 -1.25 -13.70 -3.77
C ASP A 70 -1.50 -12.37 -4.50
N PRO A 71 -0.89 -12.14 -5.67
CA PRO A 71 -0.93 -10.84 -6.33
C PRO A 71 -2.31 -10.42 -6.84
N LYS A 72 -3.29 -11.35 -6.87
CA LYS A 72 -4.66 -11.08 -7.32
C LYS A 72 -5.65 -10.97 -6.17
N THR A 73 -5.50 -11.84 -5.17
CA THR A 73 -6.48 -11.98 -4.08
C THR A 73 -6.01 -11.39 -2.76
N GLY A 74 -4.69 -11.11 -2.63
CA GLY A 74 -4.10 -10.64 -1.36
C GLY A 74 -4.08 -11.68 -0.25
N ALA A 75 -4.45 -12.94 -0.53
CA ALA A 75 -4.37 -14.03 0.45
C ALA A 75 -2.91 -14.33 0.82
N PHE A 76 -2.68 -14.73 2.06
CA PHE A 76 -1.35 -15.17 2.48
C PHE A 76 -1.00 -16.49 1.79
N ILE A 77 0.15 -16.50 1.15
CA ILE A 77 0.70 -17.68 0.47
C ILE A 77 2.11 -17.98 0.99
N PRO A 78 2.56 -19.25 0.86
CA PRO A 78 3.92 -19.65 1.21
C PRO A 78 4.98 -18.85 0.43
N ARG A 79 6.06 -18.42 1.15
CA ARG A 79 7.27 -17.89 0.52
C ARG A 79 8.50 -18.60 1.08
N LEU A 80 9.28 -17.97 1.96
CA LEU A 80 10.41 -18.61 2.65
C LEU A 80 9.95 -19.57 3.74
N ALA A 81 8.73 -19.43 4.26
CA ALA A 81 8.04 -20.50 4.99
C ALA A 81 7.07 -21.23 4.04
N GLU A 82 7.14 -22.56 4.03
CA GLU A 82 6.25 -23.43 3.24
C GLU A 82 4.90 -23.61 3.90
N LYS A 83 4.88 -23.56 5.23
CA LYS A 83 3.72 -23.80 6.08
C LYS A 83 3.88 -23.05 7.39
N TRP A 84 2.77 -22.67 7.99
CA TRP A 84 2.70 -22.11 9.34
C TRP A 84 1.48 -22.63 10.08
N GLU A 85 1.59 -22.77 11.38
CA GLU A 85 0.53 -23.27 12.26
C GLU A 85 0.58 -22.49 13.58
N ALA A 86 -0.59 -22.21 14.14
CA ALA A 86 -0.70 -21.63 15.47
C ALA A 86 -1.18 -22.68 16.47
N ASN A 87 -0.77 -22.52 17.73
CA ASN A 87 -1.42 -23.22 18.82
C ASN A 87 -2.86 -22.65 19.03
N PRO A 88 -3.74 -23.37 19.79
CA PRO A 88 -5.10 -22.90 20.00
C PRO A 88 -5.21 -21.49 20.59
N ASP A 89 -4.23 -21.05 21.37
CA ASP A 89 -4.23 -19.73 22.03
C ASP A 89 -3.60 -18.63 21.17
N MET A 90 -3.09 -18.98 19.98
CA MET A 90 -2.35 -18.08 19.08
C MET A 90 -1.16 -17.36 19.73
N THR A 91 -0.62 -17.94 20.79
CA THR A 91 0.57 -17.46 21.48
C THR A 91 1.85 -18.10 20.95
N GLU A 92 1.74 -19.23 20.25
CA GLU A 92 2.85 -19.89 19.57
C GLU A 92 2.53 -20.13 18.11
N TRP A 93 3.44 -19.72 17.24
CA TRP A 93 3.34 -19.90 15.79
C TRP A 93 4.54 -20.70 15.29
N THR A 94 4.29 -21.90 14.82
CA THR A 94 5.30 -22.76 14.20
C THR A 94 5.39 -22.46 12.71
N LEU A 95 6.58 -22.13 12.24
CA LEU A 95 6.87 -21.94 10.82
C LEU A 95 7.83 -23.01 10.34
N PHE A 96 7.47 -23.65 9.22
CA PHE A 96 8.29 -24.62 8.50
C PHE A 96 8.98 -23.92 7.34
N LEU A 97 10.29 -23.81 7.39
CA LEU A 97 11.08 -23.04 6.44
C LEU A 97 11.44 -23.86 5.21
N ARG A 98 11.51 -23.21 4.09
CA ARG A 98 11.89 -23.80 2.80
C ARG A 98 13.36 -24.16 2.80
N LYS A 99 13.69 -25.39 2.34
CA LYS A 99 15.06 -25.87 2.16
C LYS A 99 15.62 -25.45 0.81
N GLY A 100 16.94 -25.37 0.70
CA GLY A 100 17.62 -25.15 -0.56
C GLY A 100 17.47 -23.75 -1.14
N VAL A 101 17.19 -22.75 -0.31
CA VAL A 101 17.06 -21.34 -0.75
C VAL A 101 18.42 -20.64 -0.56
N PRO A 102 19.18 -20.38 -1.66
CA PRO A 102 20.48 -19.71 -1.53
C PRO A 102 20.32 -18.21 -1.33
N PHE A 103 21.15 -17.64 -0.48
CA PHE A 103 21.38 -16.21 -0.47
C PHE A 103 22.21 -15.76 -1.67
N HIS A 104 21.95 -14.55 -2.13
CA HIS A 104 22.78 -13.92 -3.15
C HIS A 104 24.25 -13.90 -2.75
N PHE A 105 25.12 -13.85 -3.76
CA PHE A 105 26.57 -13.69 -3.59
C PHE A 105 27.26 -14.83 -2.82
N GLY A 106 26.62 -15.98 -2.67
CA GLY A 106 27.24 -17.18 -2.08
C GLY A 106 27.33 -17.17 -0.55
N TYR A 107 26.47 -16.42 0.13
CA TYR A 107 26.41 -16.41 1.59
C TYR A 107 25.66 -17.61 2.22
N GLY A 108 25.56 -18.71 1.50
CA GLY A 108 24.96 -19.95 1.99
C GLY A 108 23.46 -20.03 1.79
N GLU A 109 22.84 -20.94 2.51
CA GLU A 109 21.41 -21.25 2.45
C GLU A 109 20.64 -20.55 3.58
N PHE A 110 19.42 -20.11 3.29
CA PHE A 110 18.49 -19.56 4.27
C PHE A 110 18.07 -20.61 5.30
N THR A 111 18.16 -20.25 6.57
CA THR A 111 17.85 -21.13 7.71
C THR A 111 17.15 -20.37 8.85
N ALA A 112 16.77 -21.11 9.88
CA ALA A 112 16.19 -20.57 11.12
C ALA A 112 17.07 -19.49 11.78
N ARG A 113 18.39 -19.56 11.62
CA ARG A 113 19.33 -18.56 12.19
C ARG A 113 19.15 -17.18 11.54
N ASP A 114 18.81 -17.16 10.26
CA ASP A 114 18.56 -15.92 9.51
C ASP A 114 17.24 -15.28 9.95
N VAL A 115 16.24 -16.08 10.31
CA VAL A 115 14.97 -15.59 10.87
C VAL A 115 15.22 -14.89 12.21
N VAL A 116 15.96 -15.54 13.14
CA VAL A 116 16.30 -14.96 14.44
C VAL A 116 17.12 -13.68 14.25
N HIS A 117 18.10 -13.70 13.36
CA HIS A 117 18.92 -12.53 13.07
C HIS A 117 18.10 -11.39 12.50
N SER A 118 17.28 -11.64 11.47
CA SER A 118 16.44 -10.63 10.84
C SER A 118 15.47 -9.98 11.83
N HIS A 119 14.88 -10.78 12.73
CA HIS A 119 14.04 -10.27 13.80
C HIS A 119 14.84 -9.39 14.78
N SER A 120 16.07 -9.78 15.14
CA SER A 120 16.91 -8.99 16.06
C SER A 120 17.19 -7.57 15.55
N LEU A 121 17.24 -7.38 14.22
CA LEU A 121 17.39 -6.06 13.61
C LEU A 121 16.17 -5.17 13.83
N MET A 122 14.95 -5.75 13.92
CA MET A 122 13.73 -5.01 14.24
C MET A 122 13.65 -4.55 15.69
N LEU A 123 14.50 -5.07 16.56
CA LEU A 123 14.56 -4.70 17.99
C LEU A 123 15.61 -3.63 18.30
N ARG A 124 16.39 -3.20 17.30
CA ARG A 124 17.41 -2.15 17.48
C ARG A 124 16.77 -0.84 17.92
N GLU A 125 17.50 -0.01 18.63
CA GLU A 125 17.02 1.27 19.18
C GLU A 125 16.54 2.21 18.07
N GLU A 126 17.27 2.26 16.95
CA GLU A 126 16.95 3.08 15.80
C GLU A 126 15.79 2.54 14.92
N ALA A 127 15.24 1.37 15.23
CA ALA A 127 14.17 0.78 14.43
C ALA A 127 12.87 1.60 14.53
N VAL A 128 12.38 2.06 13.36
CA VAL A 128 11.16 2.88 13.21
C VAL A 128 10.13 2.25 12.28
N ALA A 129 10.39 1.03 11.82
CA ALA A 129 9.48 0.30 10.95
C ALA A 129 8.09 0.12 11.57
N THR A 130 7.06 -0.02 10.75
CA THR A 130 5.65 0.08 11.16
C THR A 130 5.25 -0.94 12.22
N PHE A 131 5.81 -2.16 12.16
CA PHE A 131 5.46 -3.27 13.06
C PHE A 131 6.44 -3.48 14.22
N VAL A 132 7.32 -2.53 14.51
CA VAL A 132 8.27 -2.63 15.64
C VAL A 132 7.57 -3.01 16.96
N GLY A 133 6.37 -2.46 17.22
CA GLY A 133 5.58 -2.82 18.39
C GLY A 133 5.20 -4.30 18.44
N MET A 134 4.86 -4.91 17.32
CA MET A 134 4.59 -6.36 17.23
C MET A 134 5.86 -7.17 17.47
N TRP A 135 6.99 -6.76 16.87
CA TRP A 135 8.25 -7.47 17.05
C TRP A 135 8.75 -7.43 18.49
N ARG A 136 8.49 -6.35 19.23
CA ARG A 136 8.74 -6.25 20.68
C ARG A 136 7.81 -7.12 21.52
N ASN A 137 6.67 -7.55 20.96
CA ASN A 137 5.74 -8.49 21.59
C ASN A 137 6.14 -9.96 21.39
N VAL A 138 7.13 -10.25 20.57
CA VAL A 138 7.77 -11.57 20.50
C VAL A 138 8.57 -11.77 21.78
N GLU A 139 8.25 -12.83 22.53
CA GLU A 139 8.97 -13.22 23.73
C GLU A 139 10.26 -13.96 23.37
N GLU A 140 10.14 -14.91 22.43
CA GLU A 140 11.24 -15.75 21.96
C GLU A 140 10.96 -16.24 20.54
N ILE A 141 12.00 -16.39 19.73
CA ILE A 141 11.98 -17.22 18.52
C ILE A 141 12.82 -18.47 18.82
N LYS A 142 12.13 -19.57 19.14
CA LYS A 142 12.76 -20.84 19.44
C LYS A 142 13.14 -21.56 18.15
N VAL A 143 14.43 -21.84 17.97
CA VAL A 143 14.93 -22.67 16.86
C VAL A 143 14.77 -24.14 17.24
N ILE A 144 13.97 -24.88 16.46
CA ILE A 144 13.78 -26.33 16.63
C ILE A 144 14.86 -27.09 15.84
N ASN A 145 15.11 -26.66 14.60
CA ASN A 145 16.17 -27.12 13.70
C ASN A 145 16.41 -26.05 12.62
N ASP A 146 17.31 -26.31 11.67
CA ASP A 146 17.66 -25.35 10.64
C ASP A 146 16.46 -24.87 9.77
N TYR A 147 15.35 -25.63 9.75
CA TYR A 147 14.18 -25.35 8.92
C TYR A 147 12.86 -25.29 9.70
N GLN A 148 12.95 -25.09 11.02
CA GLN A 148 11.73 -24.93 11.84
C GLN A 148 11.98 -23.98 13.00
N VAL A 149 11.09 -22.99 13.11
CA VAL A 149 11.11 -22.01 14.21
C VAL A 149 9.73 -21.92 14.85
N VAL A 150 9.70 -21.57 16.12
CA VAL A 150 8.47 -21.25 16.85
C VAL A 150 8.60 -19.82 17.38
N PHE A 151 7.70 -18.95 16.93
CA PHE A 151 7.52 -17.61 17.50
C PHE A 151 6.65 -17.74 18.74
N ARG A 152 7.19 -17.45 19.90
CA ARG A 152 6.46 -17.31 21.16
C ARG A 152 6.12 -15.85 21.38
N MET A 153 4.84 -15.57 21.57
CA MET A 153 4.31 -14.23 21.74
C MET A 153 3.91 -14.00 23.19
N LYS A 154 4.05 -12.79 23.70
CA LYS A 154 3.63 -12.41 25.07
C LYS A 154 2.10 -12.47 25.27
N GLY A 155 1.34 -12.70 24.23
CA GLY A 155 -0.12 -12.86 24.21
C GLY A 155 -0.60 -13.30 22.84
N PRO A 156 -1.90 -13.50 22.63
CA PRO A 156 -2.45 -13.88 21.34
C PRO A 156 -2.01 -12.93 20.22
N ALA A 157 -1.58 -13.47 19.09
CA ALA A 157 -1.06 -12.71 17.95
C ALA A 157 -1.77 -13.14 16.65
N THR A 158 -3.05 -12.88 16.56
CA THR A 158 -3.93 -13.22 15.42
C THR A 158 -3.47 -12.59 14.11
N THR A 159 -2.76 -11.46 14.16
CA THR A 159 -2.27 -10.71 13.00
C THR A 159 -0.80 -11.00 12.66
N LEU A 160 -0.16 -11.98 13.31
CA LEU A 160 1.25 -12.31 13.03
C LEU A 160 1.48 -12.69 11.55
N PRO A 161 0.61 -13.49 10.87
CA PRO A 161 0.79 -13.77 9.45
C PRO A 161 0.84 -12.52 8.57
N TYR A 162 0.07 -11.48 8.90
CA TYR A 162 0.13 -10.20 8.20
C TYR A 162 1.50 -9.54 8.34
N ALA A 163 2.07 -9.52 9.54
CA ALA A 163 3.39 -8.95 9.80
C ALA A 163 4.53 -9.77 9.18
N LEU A 164 4.38 -11.10 9.09
CA LEU A 164 5.35 -12.01 8.46
C LEU A 164 5.27 -12.01 6.93
N SER A 165 4.20 -11.45 6.36
CA SER A 165 3.98 -11.38 4.92
C SER A 165 4.63 -10.13 4.31
N ARG A 166 4.51 -10.02 2.98
CA ARG A 166 4.91 -8.82 2.24
C ARG A 166 4.21 -7.54 2.69
N SER A 167 3.06 -7.64 3.34
CA SER A 167 2.38 -6.51 3.98
C SER A 167 3.10 -5.98 5.22
N GLY A 168 3.91 -6.82 5.87
CA GLY A 168 4.76 -6.43 6.99
C GLY A 168 6.07 -5.81 6.55
N ASP A 169 6.94 -5.60 7.52
CA ASP A 169 8.24 -4.94 7.32
C ASP A 169 9.44 -5.82 7.66
N LEU A 170 9.23 -7.04 8.18
CA LEU A 170 10.31 -7.99 8.44
C LEU A 170 10.80 -8.63 7.14
N ARG A 171 12.05 -8.38 6.81
CA ARG A 171 12.74 -8.92 5.63
C ARG A 171 13.82 -9.89 6.05
N MET A 172 13.98 -10.98 5.29
CA MET A 172 15.01 -11.99 5.59
C MET A 172 16.36 -11.59 4.98
N VAL A 173 17.39 -11.56 5.83
CA VAL A 173 18.76 -11.21 5.46
C VAL A 173 19.76 -12.25 5.99
N SER A 174 20.89 -12.39 5.31
CA SER A 174 21.89 -13.41 5.63
C SER A 174 22.65 -13.10 6.92
N LYS A 175 22.51 -13.98 7.91
CA LYS A 175 23.33 -13.95 9.13
C LYS A 175 24.83 -14.19 8.81
N ALA A 176 25.10 -15.05 7.82
CA ALA A 176 26.48 -15.34 7.40
C ALA A 176 27.16 -14.11 6.78
N GLN A 177 26.43 -13.32 5.97
CA GLN A 177 26.96 -12.02 5.51
C GLN A 177 27.22 -11.08 6.69
N TRP A 178 26.25 -10.97 7.59
CA TRP A 178 26.36 -10.07 8.73
C TRP A 178 27.57 -10.41 9.63
N ASP A 179 27.80 -11.70 9.88
CA ASP A 179 28.95 -12.15 10.70
C ASP A 179 30.29 -11.87 10.03
N LYS A 180 30.32 -11.90 8.70
CA LYS A 180 31.54 -11.68 7.92
C LYS A 180 31.86 -10.21 7.68
N GLU A 181 30.83 -9.41 7.38
CA GLU A 181 30.99 -8.06 6.81
C GLU A 181 30.30 -6.97 7.65
N GLY A 182 29.47 -7.35 8.61
CA GLY A 182 28.73 -6.43 9.47
C GLY A 182 27.74 -5.54 8.73
N LEU A 183 27.38 -4.44 9.38
CA LEU A 183 26.44 -3.45 8.83
C LEU A 183 26.99 -2.80 7.56
N GLU A 184 28.26 -2.52 7.49
CA GLU A 184 28.88 -1.86 6.33
C GLU A 184 28.77 -2.73 5.07
N GLY A 185 29.08 -4.02 5.17
CA GLY A 185 28.94 -4.96 4.06
C GLY A 185 27.49 -5.13 3.61
N PHE A 186 26.57 -5.20 4.60
CA PHE A 186 25.13 -5.23 4.31
C PHE A 186 24.67 -3.97 3.57
N GLU A 187 25.02 -2.78 4.02
CA GLU A 187 24.65 -1.52 3.35
C GLU A 187 25.25 -1.43 1.94
N LYS A 188 26.46 -1.91 1.75
CA LYS A 188 27.15 -1.86 0.45
C LYS A 188 26.53 -2.80 -0.58
N ARG A 189 26.17 -4.03 -0.18
CA ARG A 189 25.64 -5.06 -1.08
C ARG A 189 24.83 -6.12 -0.32
N PRO A 190 23.60 -5.82 0.10
CA PRO A 190 22.81 -6.73 0.91
C PRO A 190 22.51 -8.06 0.19
N ALA A 191 22.80 -9.17 0.85
CA ALA A 191 22.47 -10.50 0.38
C ALA A 191 21.06 -10.87 0.82
N GLY A 192 20.13 -10.90 -0.13
CA GLY A 192 18.78 -11.43 0.02
C GLY A 192 18.60 -12.73 -0.73
N THR A 193 17.35 -13.14 -0.88
CA THR A 193 16.94 -14.36 -1.59
C THR A 193 16.03 -14.07 -2.78
N GLY A 194 15.75 -12.79 -3.08
CA GLY A 194 14.80 -12.34 -4.08
C GLY A 194 15.19 -12.65 -5.52
N SER A 195 14.23 -12.49 -6.44
CA SER A 195 14.42 -12.79 -7.87
C SER A 195 15.29 -11.77 -8.64
N TYR A 196 15.56 -10.63 -8.00
CA TYR A 196 16.62 -9.71 -8.37
C TYR A 196 17.65 -9.63 -7.25
N GLN A 197 18.92 -9.43 -7.60
CA GLN A 197 19.99 -9.12 -6.65
C GLN A 197 20.35 -7.64 -6.71
N TYR A 198 20.77 -7.09 -5.59
CA TYR A 198 21.23 -5.71 -5.51
C TYR A 198 22.56 -5.54 -6.22
N VAL A 199 22.68 -4.50 -7.05
CA VAL A 199 23.91 -4.16 -7.78
C VAL A 199 24.57 -2.93 -7.19
N SER A 200 23.86 -1.80 -7.18
CA SER A 200 24.42 -0.53 -6.73
C SER A 200 23.33 0.48 -6.38
N ARG A 201 23.71 1.49 -5.61
CA ARG A 201 22.92 2.69 -5.34
C ARG A 201 23.74 3.92 -5.67
N GLN A 202 23.11 4.86 -6.39
CA GLN A 202 23.59 6.22 -6.52
C GLN A 202 22.70 7.09 -5.62
N LEU A 203 23.29 7.62 -4.53
CA LEU A 203 22.56 8.39 -3.53
C LEU A 203 21.80 9.55 -4.18
N GLY A 204 20.54 9.74 -3.80
CA GLY A 204 19.66 10.76 -4.35
C GLY A 204 19.25 10.54 -5.82
N GLN A 205 19.65 9.44 -6.48
CA GLN A 205 19.41 9.24 -7.91
C GLN A 205 18.73 7.91 -8.22
N SER A 206 19.38 6.77 -7.93
CA SER A 206 18.84 5.48 -8.35
C SER A 206 19.35 4.28 -7.54
N ILE A 207 18.65 3.17 -7.69
CA ILE A 207 19.02 1.84 -7.21
C ILE A 207 18.94 0.89 -8.42
N LEU A 208 20.00 0.12 -8.65
CA LEU A 208 20.07 -0.86 -9.72
C LEU A 208 20.04 -2.29 -9.16
N PHE A 209 19.24 -3.12 -9.79
CA PHE A 209 19.11 -4.55 -9.51
C PHE A 209 19.32 -5.36 -10.77
N GLU A 210 19.86 -6.56 -10.64
CA GLU A 210 20.04 -7.52 -11.72
C GLU A 210 19.26 -8.81 -11.43
N ARG A 211 18.62 -9.38 -12.45
CA ARG A 211 17.87 -10.63 -12.37
C ARG A 211 18.74 -11.80 -11.94
N VAL A 212 18.25 -12.59 -11.01
CA VAL A 212 18.83 -13.88 -10.65
C VAL A 212 18.37 -14.93 -11.68
N GLU A 213 19.30 -15.44 -12.51
CA GLU A 213 18.95 -16.34 -13.62
C GLU A 213 18.35 -17.69 -13.15
N ASN A 214 18.86 -18.24 -12.06
CA ASN A 214 18.41 -19.51 -11.48
C ASN A 214 17.81 -19.26 -10.08
N HIS A 215 16.76 -18.45 -10.02
CA HIS A 215 16.08 -18.18 -8.75
C HIS A 215 15.46 -19.47 -8.20
N TRP A 216 15.58 -19.70 -6.89
CA TRP A 216 15.16 -20.92 -6.19
C TRP A 216 13.69 -21.33 -6.45
N SER A 217 12.81 -20.38 -6.69
CA SER A 217 11.38 -20.64 -6.94
C SER A 217 11.05 -20.90 -8.41
N GLY A 218 12.03 -20.91 -9.31
CA GLY A 218 11.81 -21.00 -10.76
C GLY A 218 11.28 -19.73 -11.41
N ILE A 219 11.05 -18.67 -10.65
CA ILE A 219 10.62 -17.36 -11.17
C ILE A 219 11.78 -16.75 -11.98
N ARG A 220 11.49 -16.32 -13.20
CA ARG A 220 12.43 -15.59 -14.04
C ARG A 220 11.78 -14.27 -14.48
N PRO A 221 12.16 -13.13 -13.89
CA PRO A 221 11.68 -11.82 -14.32
C PRO A 221 11.94 -11.59 -15.82
N ALA A 222 11.03 -10.88 -16.49
CA ALA A 222 11.13 -10.62 -17.92
C ALA A 222 12.33 -9.72 -18.27
N PHE A 223 12.64 -8.75 -17.41
CA PHE A 223 13.75 -7.82 -17.62
C PHE A 223 15.00 -8.30 -16.91
N LYS A 224 16.17 -8.16 -17.58
CA LYS A 224 17.47 -8.51 -17.00
C LYS A 224 17.83 -7.57 -15.85
N GLU A 225 17.50 -6.29 -15.99
CA GLU A 225 17.80 -5.26 -15.01
C GLU A 225 16.53 -4.51 -14.62
N LEU A 226 16.43 -4.16 -13.36
CA LEU A 226 15.44 -3.23 -12.79
C LEU A 226 16.20 -2.04 -12.22
N GLU A 227 15.89 -0.84 -12.69
CA GLU A 227 16.39 0.40 -12.12
C GLU A 227 15.24 1.15 -11.46
N MET A 228 15.38 1.47 -10.17
CA MET A 228 14.50 2.39 -9.47
C MET A 228 15.15 3.77 -9.46
N ARG A 229 14.46 4.78 -10.01
CA ARG A 229 14.99 6.13 -10.21
C ARG A 229 14.20 7.16 -9.39
N ILE A 230 14.90 8.10 -8.77
CA ILE A 230 14.29 9.21 -8.02
C ILE A 230 13.98 10.35 -8.99
N ALA A 231 12.73 10.78 -9.00
CA ALA A 231 12.25 11.96 -9.71
C ALA A 231 11.12 12.60 -8.86
N PRO A 232 11.42 13.56 -7.96
CA PRO A 232 10.45 14.08 -7.00
C PRO A 232 9.24 14.75 -7.66
N GLU A 233 9.49 15.51 -8.74
CA GLU A 233 8.43 16.27 -9.41
C GLU A 233 7.60 15.41 -10.36
N GLU A 234 6.29 15.46 -10.24
CA GLU A 234 5.35 14.66 -11.04
C GLU A 234 5.42 15.01 -12.54
N SER A 235 5.56 16.27 -12.87
CA SER A 235 5.76 16.72 -14.25
C SER A 235 7.04 16.13 -14.87
N THR A 236 8.09 15.99 -14.07
CA THR A 236 9.34 15.33 -14.50
C THR A 236 9.10 13.86 -14.75
N ARG A 237 8.40 13.15 -13.85
CA ARG A 237 8.07 11.72 -14.07
C ARG A 237 7.22 11.52 -15.32
N LEU A 238 6.23 12.39 -15.56
CA LEU A 238 5.43 12.34 -16.79
C LEU A 238 6.31 12.55 -18.03
N ALA A 239 7.21 13.54 -18.02
CA ALA A 239 8.12 13.79 -19.13
C ALA A 239 9.05 12.59 -19.39
N MET A 240 9.64 12.01 -18.34
CA MET A 240 10.48 10.81 -18.46
C MET A 240 9.72 9.62 -19.07
N LEU A 241 8.45 9.42 -18.68
CA LEU A 241 7.61 8.36 -19.25
C LEU A 241 7.34 8.60 -20.74
N LEU A 242 6.99 9.83 -21.12
CA LEU A 242 6.66 10.19 -22.50
C LEU A 242 7.88 10.12 -23.44
N ASN A 243 9.06 10.46 -22.94
CA ASN A 243 10.32 10.42 -23.69
C ASN A 243 10.99 9.02 -23.68
N GLY A 244 10.45 8.05 -22.90
CA GLY A 244 11.03 6.72 -22.76
C GLY A 244 12.24 6.62 -21.84
N GLU A 245 12.52 7.66 -21.06
CA GLU A 245 13.57 7.67 -20.03
C GLU A 245 13.17 6.91 -18.76
N ALA A 246 11.88 6.70 -18.55
CA ALA A 246 11.30 5.77 -17.59
C ALA A 246 10.19 4.97 -18.28
N HIS A 247 9.98 3.72 -17.80
CA HIS A 247 9.00 2.80 -18.41
C HIS A 247 7.76 2.63 -17.51
N ILE A 248 7.91 2.88 -16.24
CA ILE A 248 6.88 2.83 -15.20
C ILE A 248 7.09 4.04 -14.29
N VAL A 249 6.02 4.77 -13.97
CA VAL A 249 6.10 5.91 -13.04
C VAL A 249 4.91 5.94 -12.10
N ASP A 250 5.15 6.35 -10.85
CA ASP A 250 4.09 6.86 -9.97
C ASP A 250 3.62 8.21 -10.53
N LEU A 251 2.32 8.37 -10.74
CA LEU A 251 1.75 9.57 -11.32
C LEU A 251 0.45 9.93 -10.62
N ALA A 252 0.32 11.19 -10.20
CA ALA A 252 -0.93 11.71 -9.64
C ALA A 252 -2.09 11.50 -10.63
N ARG A 253 -3.28 11.21 -10.10
CA ARG A 253 -4.48 10.97 -10.91
C ARG A 253 -4.80 12.12 -11.83
N GLU A 254 -4.52 13.34 -11.41
CA GLU A 254 -4.67 14.56 -12.22
C GLU A 254 -3.92 14.47 -13.56
N LEU A 255 -2.68 13.98 -13.55
CA LEU A 255 -1.81 13.88 -14.73
C LEU A 255 -2.03 12.60 -15.56
N GLN A 256 -2.72 11.60 -15.02
CA GLN A 256 -2.95 10.33 -15.71
C GLN A 256 -3.72 10.52 -17.03
N GLY A 257 -4.70 11.46 -17.08
CA GLY A 257 -5.42 11.76 -18.30
C GLY A 257 -4.55 12.27 -19.44
N ASP A 258 -3.54 13.05 -19.13
CA ASP A 258 -2.59 13.55 -20.13
C ASP A 258 -1.62 12.45 -20.58
N ALA A 259 -1.23 11.55 -19.69
CA ALA A 259 -0.45 10.36 -20.06
C ALA A 259 -1.25 9.46 -21.02
N GLU A 260 -2.52 9.16 -20.72
CA GLU A 260 -3.40 8.33 -21.56
C GLU A 260 -3.61 8.92 -22.94
N LYS A 261 -3.89 10.25 -23.06
CA LYS A 261 -4.03 10.96 -24.34
C LYS A 261 -2.77 10.86 -25.21
N ARG A 262 -1.60 10.66 -24.60
CA ARG A 262 -0.31 10.52 -25.29
C ARG A 262 0.12 9.06 -25.46
N GLY A 263 -0.82 8.11 -25.28
CA GLY A 263 -0.62 6.69 -25.56
C GLY A 263 0.02 5.88 -24.43
N MET A 264 0.13 6.45 -23.21
CA MET A 264 0.54 5.69 -22.03
C MET A 264 -0.65 4.92 -21.45
N GLN A 265 -0.39 3.86 -20.70
CA GLN A 265 -1.42 3.05 -20.04
C GLN A 265 -1.35 3.23 -18.53
N ILE A 266 -2.50 3.24 -17.86
CA ILE A 266 -2.57 3.19 -16.39
C ILE A 266 -2.88 1.76 -15.96
N LEU A 267 -1.97 1.19 -15.16
CA LEU A 267 -2.17 -0.09 -14.51
C LEU A 267 -2.56 0.15 -13.06
N ALA A 268 -3.54 -0.61 -12.59
CA ALA A 268 -3.99 -0.57 -11.20
C ALA A 268 -3.64 -1.88 -10.48
N ALA A 269 -3.38 -1.79 -9.21
CA ALA A 269 -3.29 -2.94 -8.30
C ALA A 269 -4.59 -3.76 -8.32
N SER A 270 -4.50 -5.03 -7.98
CA SER A 270 -5.64 -5.95 -8.02
C SER A 270 -6.68 -5.68 -6.92
N LEU A 271 -6.26 -5.06 -5.82
CA LEU A 271 -7.10 -4.75 -4.66
C LEU A 271 -6.97 -3.28 -4.28
N ALA A 272 -7.99 -2.77 -3.60
CA ALA A 272 -7.91 -1.45 -3.00
C ALA A 272 -6.74 -1.38 -2.01
N ALA A 273 -5.98 -0.30 -2.08
CA ALA A 273 -4.76 -0.11 -1.29
C ALA A 273 -5.00 0.80 -0.07
N GLU A 274 -5.86 1.80 -0.22
CA GLU A 274 -6.11 2.82 0.78
C GLU A 274 -7.60 3.14 0.87
N TRP A 275 -8.01 3.67 2.02
CA TRP A 275 -9.31 4.30 2.18
C TRP A 275 -9.17 5.81 2.33
N VAL A 276 -10.17 6.53 1.83
CA VAL A 276 -10.27 7.98 1.88
C VAL A 276 -11.42 8.36 2.79
N SER A 277 -11.13 9.15 3.83
CA SER A 277 -12.13 9.58 4.81
C SER A 277 -11.80 10.93 5.39
N ILE A 278 -12.80 11.56 6.01
CA ILE A 278 -12.60 12.74 6.85
C ILE A 278 -12.84 12.33 8.30
N TYR A 279 -11.96 12.79 9.18
CA TYR A 279 -11.97 12.44 10.59
C TYR A 279 -12.38 13.63 11.46
N PHE A 280 -13.10 13.31 12.52
CA PHE A 280 -13.50 14.24 13.56
C PHE A 280 -12.49 14.23 14.70
N GLY A 281 -11.81 15.34 14.94
CA GLY A 281 -10.89 15.43 16.08
C GLY A 281 -11.61 15.52 17.44
N GLY A 282 -10.92 15.13 18.50
CA GLY A 282 -11.44 15.25 19.86
C GLY A 282 -12.49 14.21 20.26
N GLN A 283 -12.65 13.13 19.52
CA GLN A 283 -13.65 12.09 19.78
C GLN A 283 -13.15 11.07 20.83
N TYR A 284 -12.89 11.52 22.04
CA TYR A 284 -12.29 10.72 23.13
C TYR A 284 -13.33 10.38 24.20
N HIS A 285 -14.37 9.60 23.85
CA HIS A 285 -15.54 9.30 24.66
C HIS A 285 -15.30 8.18 25.71
N ILE A 286 -14.06 8.03 26.19
CA ILE A 286 -13.75 7.14 27.31
C ILE A 286 -14.01 7.92 28.61
N PRO A 287 -14.80 7.37 29.54
CA PRO A 287 -15.09 8.05 30.81
C PRO A 287 -13.80 8.40 31.57
N GLY A 288 -13.66 9.68 31.93
CA GLY A 288 -12.51 10.18 32.66
C GLY A 288 -11.28 10.52 31.81
N ASP A 289 -11.37 10.45 30.50
CA ASP A 289 -10.27 10.88 29.61
C ASP A 289 -10.06 12.41 29.77
N PRO A 290 -8.88 12.86 30.21
CA PRO A 290 -8.60 14.28 30.46
C PRO A 290 -8.56 15.14 29.18
N LYS A 291 -8.52 14.49 28.01
CA LYS A 291 -8.51 15.16 26.70
C LYS A 291 -9.90 15.33 26.10
N PHE A 292 -10.92 14.67 26.67
CA PHE A 292 -12.29 14.87 26.24
C PHE A 292 -12.77 16.31 26.54
N LYS A 293 -13.36 16.96 25.54
CA LYS A 293 -13.95 18.30 25.65
C LYS A 293 -15.42 18.22 25.27
N ALA A 294 -16.30 18.50 26.25
CA ALA A 294 -17.75 18.38 26.08
C ALA A 294 -18.34 19.39 25.06
N ASP A 295 -17.64 20.48 24.83
CA ASP A 295 -18.06 21.60 23.97
C ASP A 295 -17.70 21.38 22.47
N VAL A 296 -17.10 20.24 22.11
CA VAL A 296 -16.84 19.91 20.72
C VAL A 296 -18.17 19.65 20.00
N PRO A 297 -18.55 20.44 18.96
CA PRO A 297 -19.88 20.37 18.35
C PRO A 297 -20.24 19.00 17.76
N TRP A 298 -19.27 18.32 17.18
CA TRP A 298 -19.46 16.97 16.60
C TRP A 298 -19.37 15.84 17.62
N ASN A 299 -19.40 16.13 18.94
CA ASN A 299 -19.80 15.13 19.94
C ASN A 299 -21.27 14.75 19.77
N ASP A 300 -22.11 15.69 19.29
CA ASP A 300 -23.48 15.39 18.90
C ASP A 300 -23.52 14.55 17.61
N ARG A 301 -24.10 13.37 17.71
CA ARG A 301 -24.25 12.44 16.59
C ARG A 301 -25.00 13.06 15.38
N ARG A 302 -25.97 13.96 15.65
CA ARG A 302 -26.73 14.67 14.61
C ARG A 302 -25.85 15.59 13.79
N VAL A 303 -24.86 16.24 14.42
CA VAL A 303 -23.86 17.07 13.73
C VAL A 303 -22.98 16.19 12.82
N ARG A 304 -22.49 15.06 13.33
CA ARG A 304 -21.71 14.12 12.50
C ARG A 304 -22.51 13.61 11.31
N GLN A 305 -23.79 13.25 11.51
CA GLN A 305 -24.67 12.84 10.43
C GLN A 305 -24.91 13.95 9.41
N ALA A 306 -25.19 15.17 9.87
CA ALA A 306 -25.37 16.32 8.98
C ALA A 306 -24.14 16.59 8.11
N MET A 307 -22.95 16.54 8.70
CA MET A 307 -21.68 16.72 7.99
C MET A 307 -21.43 15.63 6.95
N ASN A 308 -21.86 14.38 7.22
CA ASN A 308 -21.84 13.27 6.27
C ASN A 308 -22.82 13.52 5.09
N MET A 309 -24.06 13.93 5.37
CA MET A 309 -25.09 14.14 4.36
C MET A 309 -24.87 15.40 3.51
N ALA A 310 -24.00 16.30 3.95
CA ALA A 310 -23.64 17.50 3.18
C ALA A 310 -22.69 17.21 2.01
N ILE A 311 -22.01 16.06 1.95
CA ILE A 311 -20.98 15.79 0.96
C ILE A 311 -21.49 14.91 -0.19
N ASN A 312 -21.36 15.40 -1.42
CA ASN A 312 -21.65 14.64 -2.63
C ASN A 312 -20.46 13.74 -2.98
N ARG A 313 -20.50 12.49 -2.51
CA ARG A 313 -19.43 11.50 -2.72
C ARG A 313 -19.20 11.16 -4.19
N GLN A 314 -20.26 11.20 -5.01
CA GLN A 314 -20.15 10.93 -6.44
C GLN A 314 -19.36 12.04 -7.15
N GLU A 315 -19.62 13.31 -6.82
CA GLU A 315 -18.84 14.44 -7.36
C GLU A 315 -17.39 14.40 -6.88
N VAL A 316 -17.15 14.09 -5.60
CA VAL A 316 -15.78 13.90 -5.06
C VAL A 316 -15.06 12.80 -5.84
N GLN A 317 -15.69 11.64 -6.05
CA GLN A 317 -15.11 10.54 -6.81
C GLN A 317 -14.84 10.93 -8.28
N ALA A 318 -15.77 11.61 -8.92
CA ALA A 318 -15.64 12.01 -10.32
C ALA A 318 -14.48 13.02 -10.52
N HIS A 319 -14.44 14.06 -9.71
CA HIS A 319 -13.53 15.18 -9.91
C HIS A 319 -12.13 14.95 -9.34
N LEU A 320 -12.02 14.35 -8.15
CA LEU A 320 -10.72 14.14 -7.51
C LEU A 320 -10.12 12.77 -7.80
N PHE A 321 -10.96 11.75 -8.04
CA PHE A 321 -10.51 10.37 -8.24
C PHE A 321 -10.81 9.82 -9.64
N ARG A 322 -11.23 10.67 -10.60
CA ARG A 322 -11.48 10.31 -12.01
C ARG A 322 -12.46 9.13 -12.16
N ASN A 323 -13.50 9.06 -11.33
CA ASN A 323 -14.44 7.94 -11.20
C ASN A 323 -13.77 6.60 -10.83
N LYS A 324 -12.55 6.63 -10.30
CA LYS A 324 -11.84 5.44 -9.82
C LYS A 324 -12.08 5.25 -8.32
N GLY A 325 -11.87 4.01 -7.87
CA GLY A 325 -12.16 3.64 -6.49
C GLY A 325 -13.54 3.02 -6.32
N GLU A 326 -13.79 2.48 -5.15
CA GLU A 326 -15.02 1.78 -4.79
C GLU A 326 -15.71 2.47 -3.61
N PRO A 327 -17.06 2.46 -3.55
CA PRO A 327 -17.80 2.98 -2.40
C PRO A 327 -17.36 2.32 -1.10
N MET A 328 -17.29 3.11 -0.04
CA MET A 328 -16.94 2.64 1.29
C MET A 328 -18.00 3.11 2.30
N TYR A 329 -18.45 2.20 3.15
CA TYR A 329 -19.53 2.47 4.11
C TYR A 329 -19.03 2.76 5.52
N VAL A 330 -17.91 2.13 5.91
CA VAL A 330 -17.20 2.38 7.18
C VAL A 330 -15.72 2.57 6.85
N SER A 331 -15.09 3.57 7.43
CA SER A 331 -13.68 3.88 7.16
C SER A 331 -12.77 2.69 7.43
N GLY A 332 -12.02 2.29 6.39
CA GLY A 332 -11.07 1.17 6.47
C GLY A 332 -11.67 -0.21 6.29
N LEU A 333 -12.96 -0.35 6.02
CA LEU A 333 -13.63 -1.63 5.82
C LEU A 333 -13.97 -1.87 4.34
N THR A 334 -13.60 -3.04 3.86
CA THR A 334 -13.93 -3.55 2.52
C THR A 334 -14.59 -4.92 2.64
N PRO A 335 -15.27 -5.42 1.59
CA PRO A 335 -15.93 -6.73 1.62
C PRO A 335 -15.05 -7.92 1.99
N PHE A 336 -13.73 -7.77 1.88
CA PHE A 336 -12.77 -8.84 2.18
C PHE A 336 -12.26 -8.83 3.62
N LEU A 337 -12.65 -7.83 4.42
CA LEU A 337 -12.19 -7.68 5.80
C LEU A 337 -13.22 -8.21 6.78
N GLU A 338 -12.70 -8.79 7.87
CA GLU A 338 -13.49 -9.28 9.00
C GLU A 338 -14.41 -8.17 9.54
N GLY A 339 -15.65 -8.50 9.84
CA GLY A 339 -16.64 -7.57 10.33
C GLY A 339 -17.33 -6.70 9.26
N TYR A 340 -17.07 -6.91 7.97
CA TYR A 340 -17.82 -6.20 6.93
C TYR A 340 -19.30 -6.63 6.91
N ASN A 341 -20.21 -5.66 6.97
CA ASN A 341 -21.64 -5.90 6.93
C ASN A 341 -22.26 -5.44 5.60
N PRO A 342 -22.67 -6.35 4.71
CA PRO A 342 -23.27 -5.99 3.42
C PRO A 342 -24.60 -5.24 3.56
N ALA A 343 -25.27 -5.31 4.71
CA ALA A 343 -26.51 -4.55 4.97
C ALA A 343 -26.28 -3.03 5.05
N TRP A 344 -25.04 -2.57 5.23
CA TRP A 344 -24.75 -1.13 5.20
C TRP A 344 -25.13 -0.51 3.85
N ALA A 345 -24.91 -1.20 2.74
CA ALA A 345 -25.26 -0.70 1.42
C ALA A 345 -26.72 -0.27 1.31
N GLN A 346 -27.65 -1.00 1.93
CA GLN A 346 -29.09 -0.71 1.90
C GLN A 346 -29.46 0.50 2.79
N ARG A 347 -28.70 0.77 3.84
CA ARG A 347 -28.95 1.84 4.82
C ARG A 347 -28.16 3.11 4.51
N PHE A 348 -27.11 3.00 3.71
CA PHE A 348 -26.15 4.08 3.51
C PHE A 348 -26.78 5.33 2.91
N ASP A 349 -27.57 5.19 1.84
CA ASP A 349 -28.19 6.34 1.18
C ASP A 349 -29.14 7.10 2.11
N GLN A 350 -29.87 6.38 2.95
CA GLN A 350 -30.75 7.00 3.94
C GLN A 350 -30.00 7.76 5.03
N LEU A 351 -28.87 7.21 5.52
CA LEU A 351 -28.17 7.72 6.69
C LEU A 351 -27.01 8.66 6.34
N TYR A 352 -26.36 8.44 5.20
CA TYR A 352 -25.12 9.09 4.77
C TYR A 352 -25.24 9.77 3.40
N GLY A 353 -26.30 9.45 2.62
CA GLY A 353 -26.49 9.93 1.26
C GLY A 353 -26.54 11.45 1.19
N TYR A 354 -26.12 12.01 0.05
CA TYR A 354 -26.10 13.44 -0.18
C TYR A 354 -27.51 14.05 -0.06
N ASN A 355 -27.73 14.80 0.99
CA ASN A 355 -29.00 15.49 1.26
C ASN A 355 -28.74 16.80 2.03
N PRO A 356 -28.39 17.89 1.34
CA PRO A 356 -28.09 19.16 1.97
C PRO A 356 -29.28 19.77 2.73
N THR A 357 -30.53 19.46 2.32
CA THR A 357 -31.73 19.91 3.03
C THR A 357 -31.80 19.25 4.40
N ARG A 358 -31.69 17.92 4.46
CA ARG A 358 -31.71 17.20 5.75
C ARG A 358 -30.50 17.55 6.63
N ALA A 359 -29.33 17.79 6.03
CA ALA A 359 -28.16 18.26 6.75
C ALA A 359 -28.44 19.58 7.50
N LYS A 360 -29.08 20.56 6.83
CA LYS A 360 -29.47 21.84 7.47
C LYS A 360 -30.47 21.64 8.61
N GLU A 361 -31.44 20.74 8.44
CA GLU A 361 -32.40 20.41 9.49
C GLU A 361 -31.71 19.81 10.72
N LEU A 362 -30.84 18.80 10.53
CA LEU A 362 -30.09 18.16 11.60
C LEU A 362 -29.19 19.15 12.38
N LEU A 363 -28.52 20.07 11.66
CA LEU A 363 -27.75 21.14 12.31
C LEU A 363 -28.63 22.05 13.16
N LYS A 364 -29.79 22.46 12.64
CA LYS A 364 -30.73 23.26 13.38
C LYS A 364 -31.28 22.53 14.61
N GLU A 365 -31.65 21.25 14.46
CA GLU A 365 -32.10 20.38 15.59
C GLU A 365 -31.00 20.21 16.65
N ALA A 366 -29.72 20.24 16.25
CA ALA A 366 -28.56 20.18 17.13
C ALA A 366 -28.20 21.55 17.78
N GLY A 367 -28.94 22.64 17.45
CA GLY A 367 -28.68 23.96 17.99
C GLY A 367 -27.72 24.84 17.18
N TYR A 368 -27.42 24.46 15.93
CA TYR A 368 -26.53 25.22 15.06
C TYR A 368 -27.26 25.78 13.83
N PRO A 369 -27.93 26.94 13.94
CA PRO A 369 -28.46 27.64 12.78
C PRO A 369 -27.36 28.00 11.77
N PRO A 370 -27.71 28.30 10.50
CA PRO A 370 -26.71 28.64 9.45
C PRO A 370 -25.75 29.74 9.90
N GLY A 371 -24.46 29.54 9.72
CA GLY A 371 -23.38 30.46 10.06
C GLY A 371 -22.91 30.40 11.52
N THR A 372 -23.52 29.58 12.39
CA THR A 372 -23.18 29.52 13.81
C THR A 372 -22.25 28.39 14.22
N LEU A 373 -22.02 27.40 13.35
CA LEU A 373 -21.09 26.29 13.58
C LEU A 373 -19.71 26.58 12.95
N PRO A 374 -18.71 27.03 13.73
CA PRO A 374 -17.35 27.17 13.21
C PRO A 374 -16.68 25.80 13.12
N VAL A 375 -16.04 25.54 11.98
CA VAL A 375 -15.30 24.30 11.75
C VAL A 375 -13.94 24.63 11.13
N LYS A 376 -12.88 24.12 11.72
CA LYS A 376 -11.53 24.20 11.17
C LYS A 376 -11.19 22.88 10.48
N ILE A 377 -10.78 22.95 9.22
CA ILE A 377 -10.32 21.82 8.44
C ILE A 377 -8.80 21.92 8.30
N TRP A 378 -8.09 20.96 8.84
CA TRP A 378 -6.66 20.84 8.58
C TRP A 378 -6.41 20.24 7.19
N SER A 379 -5.66 20.97 6.40
CA SER A 379 -5.14 20.54 5.10
C SER A 379 -3.65 20.33 5.18
N PHE A 380 -3.13 19.31 4.53
CA PHE A 380 -1.69 19.04 4.50
C PHE A 380 -1.29 18.38 3.18
N THR A 381 -0.02 18.51 2.84
CA THR A 381 0.59 17.82 1.70
C THR A 381 1.30 16.56 2.19
N GLN A 382 1.07 15.45 1.53
CA GLN A 382 1.77 14.21 1.77
C GLN A 382 2.22 13.61 0.44
N LEU A 383 3.47 13.15 0.40
CA LEU A 383 4.04 12.49 -0.77
C LEU A 383 3.12 11.33 -1.24
N ALA A 384 2.89 11.25 -2.54
CA ALA A 384 2.01 10.27 -3.18
C ALA A 384 0.52 10.30 -2.75
N LYS A 385 0.06 11.42 -2.18
CA LYS A 385 -1.36 11.67 -1.82
C LYS A 385 -1.75 13.12 -2.16
N PRO A 386 -1.64 13.53 -3.40
CA PRO A 386 -1.90 14.91 -3.81
C PRO A 386 -3.37 15.32 -3.62
N GLU A 387 -4.29 14.36 -3.54
CA GLU A 387 -5.73 14.61 -3.42
C GLU A 387 -6.16 15.15 -2.06
N ILE A 388 -5.32 15.10 -1.01
CA ILE A 388 -5.70 15.52 0.35
C ILE A 388 -6.06 17.02 0.41
N ALA A 389 -5.26 17.89 -0.18
CA ALA A 389 -5.51 19.33 -0.14
C ALA A 389 -6.76 19.71 -0.97
N PRO A 390 -6.92 19.29 -2.23
CA PRO A 390 -8.16 19.50 -2.99
C PRO A 390 -9.41 18.92 -2.31
N LEU A 391 -9.27 17.80 -1.62
CA LEU A 391 -10.37 17.19 -0.85
C LEU A 391 -10.80 18.09 0.33
N ALA A 392 -9.85 18.71 1.03
CA ALA A 392 -10.17 19.66 2.10
C ALA A 392 -10.95 20.88 1.55
N GLU A 393 -10.59 21.38 0.39
CA GLU A 393 -11.27 22.49 -0.30
C GLU A 393 -12.70 22.10 -0.73
N ALA A 394 -12.87 20.92 -1.34
CA ALA A 394 -14.17 20.42 -1.72
C ALA A 394 -15.10 20.26 -0.52
N VAL A 395 -14.60 19.66 0.58
CA VAL A 395 -15.33 19.47 1.82
C VAL A 395 -15.74 20.80 2.44
N ALA A 396 -14.85 21.78 2.51
CA ALA A 396 -15.17 23.13 2.98
C ALA A 396 -16.33 23.74 2.18
N THR A 397 -16.30 23.62 0.85
CA THR A 397 -17.34 24.11 -0.04
C THR A 397 -18.69 23.46 0.23
N TYR A 398 -18.76 22.14 0.36
CA TYR A 398 -20.00 21.42 0.70
C TYR A 398 -20.56 21.82 2.06
N TRP A 399 -19.71 21.98 3.08
CA TRP A 399 -20.16 22.37 4.40
C TRP A 399 -20.64 23.81 4.45
N GLN A 400 -19.96 24.73 3.76
CA GLN A 400 -20.42 26.12 3.64
C GLN A 400 -21.79 26.21 2.96
N ALA A 401 -22.08 25.36 1.97
CA ALA A 401 -23.38 25.32 1.30
C ALA A 401 -24.55 24.91 2.22
N VAL A 402 -24.28 24.24 3.31
CA VAL A 402 -25.28 23.89 4.34
C VAL A 402 -25.25 24.81 5.57
N GLY A 403 -24.44 25.87 5.54
CA GLY A 403 -24.37 26.89 6.59
C GLY A 403 -23.36 26.59 7.70
N ILE A 404 -22.43 25.66 7.50
CA ILE A 404 -21.29 25.46 8.40
C ILE A 404 -20.22 26.52 8.04
N ASN A 405 -19.70 27.21 9.05
CA ASN A 405 -18.60 28.17 8.85
C ASN A 405 -17.25 27.44 8.81
N ALA A 406 -16.99 26.77 7.68
CA ALA A 406 -15.79 25.96 7.47
C ALA A 406 -14.62 26.82 6.96
N ALA A 407 -13.48 26.74 7.65
CA ALA A 407 -12.22 27.38 7.27
C ALA A 407 -11.09 26.36 7.18
N ILE A 408 -10.23 26.52 6.18
CA ILE A 408 -9.07 25.66 5.97
C ILE A 408 -7.85 26.27 6.66
N GLU A 409 -7.11 25.41 7.37
CA GLU A 409 -5.81 25.73 7.97
C GLU A 409 -4.78 24.70 7.52
N ASN A 410 -3.67 25.17 6.94
CA ASN A 410 -2.59 24.26 6.57
C ASN A 410 -1.79 23.82 7.81
N ILE A 411 -1.53 22.54 7.89
CA ILE A 411 -0.73 21.92 8.96
C ILE A 411 0.37 21.05 8.36
N ASP A 412 1.52 21.01 9.02
CA ASP A 412 2.55 20.03 8.68
C ASP A 412 2.13 18.60 9.09
N VAL A 413 2.39 17.60 8.24
CA VAL A 413 1.97 16.21 8.46
C VAL A 413 2.61 15.58 9.71
N VAL A 414 3.84 15.99 10.06
CA VAL A 414 4.53 15.50 11.27
C VAL A 414 3.90 16.12 12.52
N LEU A 415 3.52 17.41 12.43
CA LEU A 415 2.78 18.08 13.49
C LEU A 415 1.40 17.47 13.68
N LEU A 416 0.65 17.16 12.60
CA LEU A 416 -0.63 16.44 12.68
C LEU A 416 -0.47 15.10 13.41
N ALA A 417 0.54 14.31 13.02
CA ALA A 417 0.82 13.03 13.67
C ALA A 417 1.18 13.19 15.16
N SER A 418 1.91 14.24 15.50
CA SER A 418 2.23 14.58 16.91
C SER A 418 0.99 14.94 17.70
N ARG A 419 0.11 15.79 17.16
CA ARG A 419 -1.15 16.19 17.80
C ARG A 419 -2.11 15.02 17.97
N ASN A 420 -2.19 14.12 16.99
CA ASN A 420 -2.96 12.88 17.10
C ASN A 420 -2.48 12.04 18.29
N ARG A 421 -1.19 11.76 18.38
CA ARG A 421 -0.61 11.01 19.52
C ARG A 421 -0.83 11.69 20.88
N ALA A 422 -0.84 13.01 20.90
CA ALA A 422 -1.08 13.80 22.11
C ALA A 422 -2.56 13.98 22.46
N LYS A 423 -3.50 13.45 21.64
CA LYS A 423 -4.94 13.72 21.73
C LYS A 423 -5.25 15.23 21.76
N ASP A 424 -4.59 16.02 20.92
CA ASP A 424 -4.74 17.47 20.81
C ASP A 424 -5.36 17.86 19.45
N THR A 425 -6.53 17.29 19.15
CA THR A 425 -7.22 17.49 17.87
C THR A 425 -8.64 17.98 17.99
N ALA A 426 -9.12 18.29 19.19
CA ALA A 426 -10.50 18.69 19.48
C ALA A 426 -10.98 19.94 18.70
N CYS A 427 -10.05 20.73 18.14
CA CYS A 427 -10.36 21.93 17.37
C CYS A 427 -10.82 21.65 15.94
N CYS A 428 -10.56 20.43 15.40
CA CYS A 428 -10.34 20.37 13.96
C CYS A 428 -10.81 19.04 13.37
N LEU A 429 -11.02 19.07 12.07
CA LEU A 429 -11.29 17.90 11.23
C LEU A 429 -10.24 17.85 10.12
N TRP A 430 -9.99 16.67 9.54
CA TRP A 430 -9.05 16.56 8.41
C TRP A 430 -9.39 15.39 7.49
N PRO A 431 -9.27 15.57 6.17
CA PRO A 431 -9.24 14.45 5.24
C PRO A 431 -7.95 13.67 5.38
N ASN A 432 -8.00 12.37 5.15
CA ASN A 432 -6.80 11.54 5.06
C ASN A 432 -7.02 10.33 4.15
N MET A 433 -5.92 9.81 3.65
CA MET A 433 -5.84 8.54 2.93
C MET A 433 -4.96 7.59 3.73
N ILE A 434 -5.53 6.47 4.16
CA ILE A 434 -4.83 5.53 5.05
C ILE A 434 -4.78 4.15 4.39
N SER A 435 -3.64 3.48 4.50
CA SER A 435 -3.47 2.14 3.91
C SER A 435 -4.36 1.11 4.59
N LEU A 436 -5.05 0.31 3.78
CA LEU A 436 -5.89 -0.80 4.25
C LEU A 436 -5.06 -1.82 5.04
N ARG A 437 -5.70 -2.40 6.05
CA ARG A 437 -5.12 -3.36 6.99
C ARG A 437 -6.20 -4.26 7.59
N PRO A 438 -5.85 -5.38 8.25
CA PRO A 438 -6.82 -6.20 8.96
C PRO A 438 -7.65 -5.38 9.95
N THR A 439 -8.91 -5.74 10.14
CA THR A 439 -9.88 -5.03 10.99
C THR A 439 -9.36 -4.84 12.41
N GLU A 440 -8.80 -5.87 13.03
CA GLU A 440 -8.21 -5.76 14.37
C GLU A 440 -7.12 -4.69 14.43
N GLU A 441 -6.23 -4.66 13.44
CA GLU A 441 -5.16 -3.67 13.36
C GLU A 441 -5.69 -2.26 13.10
N MET A 442 -6.75 -2.13 12.29
CA MET A 442 -7.43 -0.86 12.06
C MET A 442 -8.04 -0.32 13.35
N ILE A 443 -8.74 -1.18 14.11
CA ILE A 443 -9.34 -0.81 15.40
C ILE A 443 -8.22 -0.41 16.38
N ARG A 444 -7.16 -1.18 16.49
CA ARG A 444 -6.02 -0.93 17.36
C ARG A 444 -5.42 0.46 17.14
N ILE A 445 -5.18 0.84 15.87
CA ILE A 445 -4.48 2.09 15.57
C ILE A 445 -5.37 3.34 15.63
N ALA A 446 -6.69 3.17 15.54
CA ALA A 446 -7.61 4.27 15.33
C ALA A 446 -8.63 4.45 16.47
N HIS A 447 -8.98 3.39 17.20
CA HIS A 447 -10.18 3.36 18.03
C HIS A 447 -9.96 2.87 19.46
N THR A 448 -8.72 2.72 19.90
CA THR A 448 -8.38 2.34 21.28
C THR A 448 -7.63 3.46 22.00
N ASN A 449 -7.64 3.43 23.33
CA ASN A 449 -6.90 4.40 24.15
C ASN A 449 -5.37 4.32 23.97
N SER A 450 -4.87 3.19 23.49
CA SER A 450 -3.46 2.98 23.09
C SER A 450 -3.20 3.23 21.60
N ALA A 451 -4.16 3.79 20.86
CA ALA A 451 -4.05 4.04 19.45
C ALA A 451 -2.95 5.05 19.09
N LEU A 452 -2.50 4.99 17.84
CA LEU A 452 -1.56 5.98 17.30
C LEU A 452 -2.27 7.19 16.70
N ALA A 453 -3.49 6.98 16.18
CA ALA A 453 -4.24 7.99 15.46
C ALA A 453 -5.39 8.60 16.26
N HIS A 454 -5.91 7.94 17.29
CA HIS A 454 -6.96 8.42 18.19
C HIS A 454 -8.15 9.08 17.46
N LEU A 455 -8.75 8.34 16.49
CA LEU A 455 -9.79 8.93 15.64
C LEU A 455 -11.16 8.97 16.28
N PHE A 456 -11.56 7.91 16.95
CA PHE A 456 -12.81 7.83 17.73
C PHE A 456 -12.67 6.74 18.78
N GLU A 457 -12.81 7.09 20.03
CA GLU A 457 -12.64 6.19 21.17
C GLU A 457 -13.89 6.17 22.03
N SER A 458 -14.25 5.00 22.54
CA SER A 458 -15.34 4.87 23.52
C SER A 458 -15.11 3.65 24.41
N ALA A 459 -15.77 3.63 25.58
CA ALA A 459 -15.73 2.47 26.48
C ALA A 459 -16.21 1.16 25.79
N PHE A 460 -17.18 1.28 24.88
CA PHE A 460 -17.66 0.14 24.08
C PHE A 460 -16.56 -0.42 23.18
N LEU A 461 -15.85 0.45 22.46
CA LEU A 461 -14.77 0.03 21.57
C LEU A 461 -13.59 -0.61 22.32
N GLU A 462 -13.19 -0.03 23.47
CA GLU A 462 -12.17 -0.61 24.34
C GLU A 462 -12.55 -2.01 24.80
N GLN A 463 -13.77 -2.16 25.33
CA GLN A 463 -14.25 -3.45 25.80
C GLN A 463 -14.29 -4.47 24.65
N LYS A 464 -14.90 -4.12 23.52
CA LYS A 464 -15.06 -5.03 22.39
C LYS A 464 -13.73 -5.39 21.71
N TYR A 465 -12.80 -4.46 21.66
CA TYR A 465 -11.44 -4.74 21.18
C TYR A 465 -10.73 -5.74 22.11
N ALA A 466 -10.82 -5.55 23.43
CA ALA A 466 -10.25 -6.50 24.40
C ALA A 466 -10.88 -7.89 24.34
N GLU A 467 -12.16 -8.00 23.97
CA GLU A 467 -12.84 -9.28 23.69
C GLU A 467 -12.35 -9.88 22.35
N LEU A 468 -12.27 -9.06 21.29
CA LEU A 468 -11.85 -9.47 19.95
C LEU A 468 -10.44 -10.09 19.95
N THR A 469 -9.48 -9.44 20.61
CA THR A 469 -8.09 -9.91 20.67
C THR A 469 -7.91 -11.24 21.41
N LYS A 470 -8.88 -11.66 22.22
CA LYS A 470 -8.89 -12.93 22.96
C LYS A 470 -9.77 -13.99 22.33
N THR A 471 -10.58 -13.63 21.33
CA THR A 471 -11.53 -14.54 20.69
C THR A 471 -10.85 -15.20 19.49
N LEU A 472 -10.71 -16.52 19.54
CA LEU A 472 -10.01 -17.31 18.54
C LEU A 472 -10.94 -18.08 17.60
N ASP A 473 -12.16 -18.39 18.04
CA ASP A 473 -13.18 -18.99 17.19
C ASP A 473 -13.54 -18.04 16.04
N PRO A 474 -13.36 -18.45 14.77
CA PRO A 474 -13.54 -17.51 13.64
C PRO A 474 -14.95 -16.94 13.53
N GLN A 475 -15.99 -17.70 13.91
CA GLN A 475 -17.36 -17.21 13.83
C GLN A 475 -17.69 -16.24 14.95
N ALA A 476 -17.21 -16.51 16.17
CA ALA A 476 -17.36 -15.59 17.28
C ALA A 476 -16.58 -14.29 17.03
N ARG A 477 -15.39 -14.41 16.46
CA ARG A 477 -14.54 -13.29 16.09
C ARG A 477 -15.20 -12.43 15.01
N GLU A 478 -15.74 -13.02 13.95
CA GLU A 478 -16.49 -12.29 12.91
C GLU A 478 -17.70 -11.55 13.49
N ARG A 479 -18.41 -12.16 14.44
CA ARG A 479 -19.54 -11.48 15.13
C ARG A 479 -19.08 -10.27 15.94
N LEU A 480 -18.01 -10.40 16.72
CA LEU A 480 -17.45 -9.31 17.50
C LEU A 480 -16.91 -8.18 16.63
N ALA A 481 -16.18 -8.52 15.57
CA ALA A 481 -15.71 -7.55 14.60
C ALA A 481 -16.88 -6.78 13.98
N ARG A 482 -17.97 -7.48 13.65
CA ARG A 482 -19.20 -6.87 13.11
C ARG A 482 -19.91 -5.98 14.12
N GLU A 483 -20.00 -6.36 15.39
CA GLU A 483 -20.53 -5.50 16.43
C GLU A 483 -19.74 -4.17 16.54
N ILE A 484 -18.42 -4.24 16.47
CA ILE A 484 -17.55 -3.06 16.48
C ILE A 484 -17.80 -2.20 15.24
N THR A 485 -17.82 -2.79 14.06
CA THR A 485 -17.94 -2.05 12.82
C THR A 485 -19.34 -1.50 12.57
N ASP A 486 -20.39 -2.19 13.01
CA ASP A 486 -21.76 -1.68 13.04
C ASP A 486 -21.89 -0.48 13.98
N TYR A 487 -21.23 -0.51 15.14
CA TYR A 487 -21.16 0.64 16.02
C TYR A 487 -20.46 1.84 15.38
N LEU A 488 -19.33 1.62 14.68
CA LEU A 488 -18.65 2.68 13.94
C LEU A 488 -19.54 3.28 12.84
N PHE A 489 -20.32 2.45 12.16
CA PHE A 489 -21.31 2.88 11.18
C PHE A 489 -22.44 3.69 11.84
N ASP A 490 -23.09 3.14 12.84
CA ASP A 490 -24.27 3.75 13.46
C ASP A 490 -23.94 5.05 14.18
N GLU A 491 -22.73 5.21 14.69
CA GLU A 491 -22.28 6.41 15.39
C GLU A 491 -21.71 7.50 14.47
N PHE A 492 -21.64 7.31 13.16
CA PHE A 492 -21.04 8.27 12.21
C PHE A 492 -19.63 8.71 12.65
N THR A 493 -18.81 7.76 13.07
CA THR A 493 -17.50 8.05 13.69
C THR A 493 -16.49 8.73 12.77
N SER A 494 -16.77 8.73 11.49
CA SER A 494 -15.99 9.37 10.42
C SER A 494 -16.89 9.68 9.23
N ILE A 495 -16.34 10.28 8.21
CA ILE A 495 -16.99 10.46 6.90
C ILE A 495 -16.29 9.56 5.89
N PRO A 496 -16.79 8.34 5.68
CA PRO A 496 -16.27 7.43 4.69
C PRO A 496 -16.60 7.96 3.28
N LEU A 497 -15.60 7.97 2.39
CA LEU A 497 -15.80 8.41 1.01
C LEU A 497 -15.67 7.24 0.04
N LEU A 498 -14.47 6.73 -0.15
CA LEU A 498 -14.19 5.62 -1.07
C LEU A 498 -12.90 4.90 -0.70
N THR A 499 -12.71 3.72 -1.26
CA THR A 499 -11.40 3.07 -1.32
C THR A 499 -10.74 3.32 -2.67
N VAL A 500 -9.42 3.40 -2.69
CA VAL A 500 -8.64 3.64 -3.91
C VAL A 500 -7.60 2.55 -4.14
N PHE A 501 -7.34 2.28 -5.42
CA PHE A 501 -6.29 1.38 -5.85
C PHE A 501 -4.97 2.15 -5.97
N HIS A 502 -3.86 1.45 -5.77
CA HIS A 502 -2.56 1.98 -6.17
C HIS A 502 -2.42 1.85 -7.68
N GLU A 503 -1.99 2.91 -8.34
CA GLU A 503 -1.91 3.00 -9.80
C GLU A 503 -0.52 3.47 -10.23
N VAL A 504 -0.09 2.98 -11.38
CA VAL A 504 1.13 3.43 -12.05
C VAL A 504 0.85 3.69 -13.52
N ALA A 505 1.53 4.67 -14.10
CA ALA A 505 1.51 4.89 -15.55
C ALA A 505 2.68 4.13 -16.19
N VAL A 506 2.41 3.45 -17.31
CA VAL A 506 3.41 2.64 -18.01
C VAL A 506 3.49 2.97 -19.50
N ASN A 507 4.67 2.78 -20.06
CA ASN A 507 4.88 2.79 -21.50
C ASN A 507 4.47 1.43 -22.09
N PRO A 508 3.35 1.34 -22.83
CA PRO A 508 2.85 0.07 -23.35
C PRO A 508 3.71 -0.55 -24.45
N LYS A 509 4.71 0.15 -24.98
CA LYS A 509 5.70 -0.40 -25.91
C LYS A 509 6.79 -1.21 -25.22
N VAL A 510 6.92 -1.09 -23.89
CA VAL A 510 7.92 -1.78 -23.07
C VAL A 510 7.28 -2.71 -22.06
N VAL A 511 6.23 -2.26 -21.40
CA VAL A 511 5.53 -2.98 -20.32
C VAL A 511 4.17 -3.46 -20.82
N ALA A 512 4.04 -4.78 -21.03
CA ALA A 512 2.78 -5.40 -21.45
C ALA A 512 1.77 -5.59 -20.31
N GLY A 513 2.22 -5.50 -19.07
CA GLY A 513 1.36 -5.62 -17.89
C GLY A 513 2.15 -5.87 -16.61
N TRP A 514 1.45 -5.73 -15.50
CA TRP A 514 1.98 -6.02 -14.17
C TRP A 514 0.81 -6.38 -13.24
N THR A 515 1.00 -7.34 -12.35
CA THR A 515 -0.02 -7.77 -11.38
C THR A 515 0.60 -7.73 -9.98
N TRP A 516 -0.02 -6.97 -9.09
CA TRP A 516 0.37 -6.86 -7.68
C TRP A 516 -0.88 -6.56 -6.85
N PRO A 517 -0.91 -6.93 -5.54
CA PRO A 517 -2.12 -6.76 -4.73
C PRO A 517 -2.41 -5.29 -4.38
N GLY A 518 -1.37 -4.42 -4.30
CA GLY A 518 -1.51 -3.02 -3.91
C GLY A 518 -1.60 -2.81 -2.40
N GLN A 519 -1.91 -3.85 -1.65
CA GLN A 519 -1.85 -3.87 -0.20
C GLN A 519 -0.45 -4.31 0.22
N GLY A 520 0.15 -3.63 1.17
CA GLY A 520 1.47 -4.01 1.63
C GLY A 520 2.36 -2.85 1.97
N ALA A 521 3.56 -3.16 2.41
CA ALA A 521 4.52 -2.19 2.93
C ALA A 521 5.07 -1.26 1.86
N GLY A 522 4.88 -1.38 0.64
CA GLY A 522 5.42 -0.52 -0.41
C GLY A 522 4.40 -0.11 -1.47
N ARG A 523 3.14 -0.48 -1.33
CA ARG A 523 2.09 -0.29 -2.33
C ARG A 523 2.38 -1.00 -3.65
N THR A 524 3.58 -0.84 -4.20
CA THR A 524 4.07 -1.46 -5.43
C THR A 524 5.00 -2.59 -5.06
N THR A 525 4.66 -3.80 -5.42
CA THR A 525 5.38 -5.03 -5.05
C THR A 525 5.40 -6.00 -6.24
N HIS A 526 6.00 -7.16 -6.08
CA HIS A 526 6.02 -8.19 -7.12
C HIS A 526 6.64 -7.73 -8.46
N PHE A 527 7.74 -6.97 -8.40
CA PHE A 527 8.45 -6.47 -9.59
C PHE A 527 8.86 -7.59 -10.57
N HIS A 528 8.99 -8.82 -10.08
CA HIS A 528 9.25 -9.99 -10.91
C HIS A 528 8.07 -10.38 -11.81
N LEU A 529 6.87 -9.85 -11.57
CA LEU A 529 5.67 -10.08 -12.39
C LEU A 529 5.45 -9.01 -13.47
N ILE A 530 6.35 -8.04 -13.61
CA ILE A 530 6.33 -7.09 -14.71
C ILE A 530 6.56 -7.86 -16.02
N LYS A 531 5.65 -7.71 -16.97
CA LYS A 531 5.70 -8.38 -18.28
C LYS A 531 6.28 -7.44 -19.32
N ALA A 532 7.26 -7.92 -20.07
CA ALA A 532 7.78 -7.22 -21.24
C ALA A 532 6.85 -7.41 -22.45
N VAL A 533 6.85 -6.44 -23.35
CA VAL A 533 6.29 -6.60 -24.70
C VAL A 533 7.18 -7.59 -25.46
N GLN A 534 6.55 -8.55 -26.14
CA GLN A 534 7.24 -9.59 -26.95
C GLN A 534 7.63 -9.07 -28.32
#